data_6324d6077a77694622e007dbd29ff899
#
_entry.id   6324d6077a77694622e007dbd29ff899
#
_cell.length_a   1.000
_cell.length_b   1.000
_cell.length_c   1.000
_cell.angle_alpha   90.00
_cell.angle_beta   90.00
_cell.angle_gamma   90.00
#
_symmetry.space_group_name_H-M   'P 1'
#
loop_
_entity.id
_entity.type
_entity.pdbx_description
1 polymer ?
#
loop_
_entity_poly.entity_id
_entity_poly.type
_entity_poly.pdbx_seq_one_letter_code
_entity_poly.pdbx_strand_id
1 'polypeptide(L)'
;VAFGQCHYCGFCERFGCEANAKASPHFTVIPLAVKNPNFELRTNSIVLKVNLDSTRRKAVSVTYLDARGREFEQPADLIILSAYALGNVNLLLHSGIGLPYDPATGKGVVGRNYAYQCGGGATAFFDKDTILNRFMGAGALGTTMDDFNGDNYDFVKAGYIGGGGISCSNSGARPIQSHPTPHGTPRWGS
;
A
#
# COMPACT_ATOMS: atom_id res chain seq x y z
N VAL A 1 19.02 -10.37 -8.66
CA VAL A 1 18.13 -11.40 -8.08
C VAL A 1 17.31 -12.00 -9.20
N ALA A 2 17.31 -13.33 -9.34
CA ALA A 2 16.51 -14.02 -10.34
C ALA A 2 15.09 -14.21 -9.82
N PHE A 3 14.10 -14.12 -10.70
CA PHE A 3 12.74 -14.56 -10.41
C PHE A 3 12.72 -16.07 -10.20
N GLY A 4 12.05 -16.51 -9.14
CA GLY A 4 11.79 -17.92 -8.90
C GLY A 4 10.41 -18.33 -9.39
N GLN A 5 10.22 -19.63 -9.51
CA GLN A 5 8.92 -20.21 -9.79
C GLN A 5 8.03 -20.19 -8.53
N CYS A 6 6.75 -19.95 -8.70
CA CYS A 6 5.78 -20.01 -7.60
C CYS A 6 5.69 -21.43 -7.03
N HIS A 7 5.78 -21.55 -5.71
CA HIS A 7 5.68 -22.83 -4.98
C HIS A 7 4.26 -23.15 -4.51
N TYR A 8 3.29 -22.31 -4.85
CA TYR A 8 1.87 -22.48 -4.47
C TYR A 8 1.64 -22.60 -2.95
N CYS A 9 2.42 -21.88 -2.15
CA CYS A 9 2.41 -21.97 -0.68
C CYS A 9 1.26 -21.22 0.02
N GLY A 10 0.46 -20.44 -0.70
CA GLY A 10 -0.71 -19.73 -0.14
C GLY A 10 -0.41 -18.51 0.75
N PHE A 11 0.85 -18.05 0.87
CA PHE A 11 1.23 -16.96 1.79
C PHE A 11 1.48 -15.61 1.09
N CYS A 12 0.95 -15.41 -0.11
CA CYS A 12 1.32 -14.25 -0.93
C CYS A 12 0.86 -12.90 -0.36
N GLU A 13 -0.31 -12.84 0.22
CA GLU A 13 -0.98 -11.57 0.51
C GLU A 13 -0.34 -10.84 1.70
N ARG A 14 0.12 -11.58 2.69
CA ARG A 14 0.52 -11.05 3.98
C ARG A 14 2.00 -11.26 4.33
N PHE A 15 2.72 -11.95 3.46
CA PHE A 15 4.10 -12.35 3.69
C PHE A 15 4.99 -11.99 2.50
N GLY A 16 6.30 -11.91 2.74
CA GLY A 16 7.28 -11.86 1.67
C GLY A 16 7.28 -13.18 0.88
N CYS A 17 7.70 -13.12 -0.37
CA CYS A 17 7.84 -14.32 -1.20
C CYS A 17 9.27 -14.85 -1.15
N GLU A 18 9.48 -15.97 -0.49
CA GLU A 18 10.79 -16.61 -0.38
C GLU A 18 11.34 -17.05 -1.75
N ALA A 19 10.45 -17.48 -2.64
CA ALA A 19 10.82 -17.88 -4.00
C ALA A 19 11.04 -16.71 -4.96
N ASN A 20 10.91 -15.45 -4.53
CA ASN A 20 10.98 -14.27 -5.40
C ASN A 20 10.01 -14.30 -6.61
N ALA A 21 8.92 -15.05 -6.51
CA ALA A 21 7.92 -15.16 -7.56
C ALA A 21 6.90 -14.02 -7.57
N LYS A 22 6.95 -13.15 -6.55
CA LYS A 22 6.04 -12.00 -6.39
C LYS A 22 6.66 -10.77 -7.02
N ALA A 23 5.98 -10.17 -8.00
CA ALA A 23 6.46 -9.02 -8.75
C ALA A 23 6.43 -7.72 -7.90
N SER A 24 7.30 -7.64 -6.92
CA SER A 24 7.51 -6.44 -6.11
C SER A 24 8.66 -5.58 -6.66
N PRO A 25 8.70 -4.25 -6.48
CA PRO A 25 9.72 -3.37 -7.05
C PRO A 25 11.16 -3.78 -6.75
N HIS A 26 11.43 -4.34 -5.58
CA HIS A 26 12.76 -4.80 -5.19
C HIS A 26 13.26 -6.03 -5.98
N PHE A 27 12.38 -6.75 -6.67
CA PHE A 27 12.74 -7.84 -7.57
C PHE A 27 12.63 -7.47 -9.04
N THR A 28 11.84 -6.45 -9.38
CA THR A 28 11.56 -6.03 -10.76
C THR A 28 12.37 -4.81 -11.18
N VAL A 29 11.93 -3.63 -10.76
CA VAL A 29 12.43 -2.34 -11.28
C VAL A 29 13.76 -1.93 -10.65
N ILE A 30 13.91 -2.10 -9.33
CA ILE A 30 15.11 -1.64 -8.60
C ILE A 30 16.37 -2.34 -9.10
N PRO A 31 16.42 -3.68 -9.31
CA PRO A 31 17.61 -4.34 -9.83
C PRO A 31 18.04 -3.89 -11.23
N LEU A 32 17.11 -3.36 -12.01
CA LEU A 32 17.41 -2.76 -13.30
C LEU A 32 17.88 -1.31 -13.13
N ALA A 33 17.20 -0.54 -12.28
CA ALA A 33 17.52 0.86 -12.05
C ALA A 33 18.94 1.04 -11.50
N VAL A 34 19.39 0.21 -10.56
CA VAL A 34 20.75 0.30 -9.97
C VAL A 34 21.88 0.00 -10.97
N LYS A 35 21.56 -0.51 -12.15
CA LYS A 35 22.56 -0.67 -13.24
C LYS A 35 22.77 0.63 -14.02
N ASN A 36 21.90 1.60 -13.87
CA ASN A 36 22.04 2.90 -14.50
C ASN A 36 22.97 3.78 -13.65
N PRO A 37 24.07 4.30 -14.22
CA PRO A 37 25.03 5.14 -13.49
C PRO A 37 24.43 6.45 -12.97
N ASN A 38 23.29 6.88 -13.52
CA ASN A 38 22.59 8.08 -13.09
C ASN A 38 21.53 7.80 -11.99
N PHE A 39 21.43 6.56 -11.51
CA PHE A 39 20.49 6.18 -10.47
C PHE A 39 21.23 5.86 -9.17
N GLU A 40 20.82 6.48 -8.08
CA GLU A 40 21.30 6.19 -6.73
C GLU A 40 20.16 5.78 -5.81
N LEU A 41 20.31 4.64 -5.14
CA LEU A 41 19.40 4.15 -4.12
C LEU A 41 20.03 4.34 -2.73
N ARG A 42 19.47 5.21 -1.92
CA ARG A 42 19.88 5.42 -0.52
C ARG A 42 18.91 4.74 0.42
N THR A 43 19.29 3.55 0.88
CA THR A 43 18.53 2.81 1.89
C THR A 43 18.84 3.32 3.30
N ASN A 44 18.00 2.96 4.29
CA ASN A 44 18.15 3.38 5.68
C ASN A 44 18.27 4.91 5.83
N SER A 45 17.55 5.64 5.00
CA SER A 45 17.51 7.09 4.98
C SER A 45 16.11 7.58 5.28
N ILE A 46 15.98 8.56 6.19
CA ILE A 46 14.70 9.13 6.59
C ILE A 46 14.67 10.58 6.15
N VAL A 47 13.78 10.91 5.21
CA VAL A 47 13.57 12.30 4.81
C VAL A 47 12.78 13.04 5.88
N LEU A 48 13.36 14.12 6.41
CA LEU A 48 12.77 14.93 7.47
C LEU A 48 11.88 16.04 6.92
N LYS A 49 12.34 16.71 5.87
CA LYS A 49 11.62 17.84 5.27
C LYS A 49 12.05 18.10 3.84
N VAL A 50 11.20 18.79 3.11
CA VAL A 50 11.48 19.43 1.82
C VAL A 50 11.85 20.88 2.08
N ASN A 51 12.99 21.31 1.57
CA ASN A 51 13.43 22.69 1.68
C ASN A 51 12.93 23.53 0.51
N LEU A 52 12.44 24.71 0.82
CA LEU A 52 11.96 25.67 -0.16
C LEU A 52 12.99 26.78 -0.37
N ASP A 53 12.96 27.41 -1.50
CA ASP A 53 13.71 28.62 -1.79
C ASP A 53 13.30 29.78 -0.86
N SER A 54 14.03 30.90 -0.91
CA SER A 54 13.75 32.08 -0.09
C SER A 54 12.36 32.68 -0.33
N THR A 55 11.79 32.46 -1.52
CA THR A 55 10.44 32.93 -1.88
C THR A 55 9.35 31.96 -1.43
N ARG A 56 9.71 30.77 -0.93
CA ARG A 56 8.83 29.65 -0.56
C ARG A 56 7.93 29.14 -1.70
N ARG A 57 8.33 29.36 -2.95
CA ARG A 57 7.54 28.97 -4.14
C ARG A 57 8.10 27.77 -4.87
N LYS A 58 9.36 27.41 -4.63
CA LYS A 58 10.02 26.30 -5.30
C LYS A 58 10.69 25.39 -4.25
N ALA A 59 10.50 24.08 -4.39
CA ALA A 59 11.28 23.09 -3.66
C ALA A 59 12.67 22.98 -4.31
N VAL A 60 13.72 23.01 -3.49
CA VAL A 60 15.12 23.07 -3.96
C VAL A 60 15.98 21.91 -3.44
N SER A 61 15.57 21.29 -2.35
CA SER A 61 16.32 20.19 -1.75
C SER A 61 15.45 19.40 -0.77
N VAL A 62 15.96 18.27 -0.31
CA VAL A 62 15.42 17.54 0.84
C VAL A 62 16.49 17.40 1.92
N THR A 63 16.06 17.50 3.18
CA THR A 63 16.89 17.15 4.33
C THR A 63 16.56 15.74 4.77
N TYR A 64 17.58 14.90 4.96
CA TYR A 64 17.40 13.52 5.39
C TYR A 64 18.45 13.08 6.40
N LEU A 65 18.13 12.07 7.20
CA LEU A 65 19.06 11.36 8.08
C LEU A 65 19.56 10.08 7.41
N ASP A 66 20.84 9.78 7.58
CA ASP A 66 21.39 8.48 7.24
C ASP A 66 21.16 7.42 8.34
N ALA A 67 21.64 6.21 8.13
CA ALA A 67 21.54 5.10 9.09
C ALA A 67 22.23 5.38 10.45
N ARG A 68 23.11 6.38 10.52
CA ARG A 68 23.81 6.81 11.75
C ARG A 68 23.16 8.02 12.40
N GLY A 69 22.03 8.49 11.89
CA GLY A 69 21.35 9.68 12.37
C GLY A 69 22.03 11.00 12.01
N ARG A 70 22.95 11.01 11.05
CA ARG A 70 23.58 12.24 10.58
C ARG A 70 22.70 12.90 9.54
N GLU A 71 22.56 14.22 9.66
CA GLU A 71 21.75 15.03 8.76
C GLU A 71 22.52 15.42 7.49
N PHE A 72 21.85 15.31 6.36
CA PHE A 72 22.35 15.70 5.05
C PHE A 72 21.30 16.46 4.28
N GLU A 73 21.75 17.31 3.37
CA GLU A 73 20.90 17.98 2.41
C GLU A 73 21.21 17.48 1.00
N GLN A 74 20.16 17.10 0.25
CA GLN A 74 20.25 16.68 -1.14
C GLN A 74 19.52 17.69 -2.02
N PRO A 75 20.22 18.48 -2.83
CA PRO A 75 19.62 19.34 -3.84
C PRO A 75 18.90 18.53 -4.93
N ALA A 76 17.81 19.09 -5.45
CA ALA A 76 17.05 18.49 -6.55
C ALA A 76 16.23 19.55 -7.30
N ASP A 77 16.14 19.41 -8.62
CA ASP A 77 15.30 20.25 -9.47
C ASP A 77 13.84 19.85 -9.42
N LEU A 78 13.57 18.55 -9.15
CA LEU A 78 12.24 17.98 -8.98
C LEU A 78 12.24 17.04 -7.78
N ILE A 79 11.25 17.18 -6.90
CA ILE A 79 11.05 16.33 -5.73
C ILE A 79 9.70 15.64 -5.83
N ILE A 80 9.71 14.30 -5.84
CA ILE A 80 8.51 13.47 -5.90
C ILE A 80 8.26 12.86 -4.51
N LEU A 81 7.09 13.14 -3.94
CA LEU A 81 6.68 12.58 -2.66
C LEU A 81 5.93 11.27 -2.86
N SER A 82 6.53 10.17 -2.41
CA SER A 82 5.97 8.81 -2.53
C SER A 82 5.96 8.07 -1.19
N ALA A 83 5.82 8.80 -0.08
CA ALA A 83 5.87 8.27 1.27
C ALA A 83 4.49 7.82 1.80
N TYR A 84 3.59 7.37 0.91
CA TYR A 84 2.21 7.04 1.23
C TYR A 84 1.38 8.26 1.68
N ALA A 85 0.06 8.16 1.68
CA ALA A 85 -0.83 9.30 1.93
C ALA A 85 -0.53 10.02 3.27
N LEU A 86 -0.44 9.28 4.37
CA LEU A 86 -0.15 9.86 5.69
C LEU A 86 1.29 10.35 5.80
N GLY A 87 2.24 9.63 5.25
CA GLY A 87 3.64 10.04 5.23
C GLY A 87 3.88 11.31 4.41
N ASN A 88 3.22 11.44 3.26
CA ASN A 88 3.29 12.66 2.45
C ASN A 88 2.69 13.87 3.19
N VAL A 89 1.54 13.70 3.87
CA VAL A 89 0.94 14.77 4.68
C VAL A 89 1.88 15.18 5.80
N ASN A 90 2.43 14.21 6.53
CA ASN A 90 3.39 14.49 7.60
C ASN A 90 4.61 15.27 7.08
N LEU A 91 5.17 14.86 5.96
CA LEU A 91 6.31 15.53 5.34
C LEU A 91 5.98 16.95 4.88
N LEU A 92 4.80 17.20 4.31
CA LEU A 92 4.34 18.54 3.95
C LEU A 92 4.19 19.44 5.17
N LEU A 93 3.62 18.93 6.28
CA LEU A 93 3.46 19.67 7.53
C LEU A 93 4.81 20.04 8.13
N HIS A 94 5.75 19.10 8.21
CA HIS A 94 7.11 19.35 8.70
C HIS A 94 7.89 20.33 7.82
N SER A 95 7.59 20.39 6.54
CA SER A 95 8.20 21.29 5.56
C SER A 95 7.55 22.68 5.54
N GLY A 96 6.43 22.85 6.23
CA GLY A 96 5.62 24.07 6.18
C GLY A 96 5.06 24.36 4.77
N ILE A 97 4.73 23.30 4.03
CA ILE A 97 4.18 23.37 2.66
C ILE A 97 2.66 23.25 2.73
N GLY A 98 1.98 24.25 2.21
CA GLY A 98 0.54 24.33 2.22
C GLY A 98 -0.01 24.74 3.61
N LEU A 99 -1.32 24.97 3.66
CA LEU A 99 -2.02 25.31 4.89
C LEU A 99 -2.57 24.02 5.53
N PRO A 100 -2.20 23.73 6.79
CA PRO A 100 -2.79 22.61 7.54
C PRO A 100 -4.30 22.72 7.61
N TYR A 101 -5.00 21.59 7.46
CA TYR A 101 -6.45 21.56 7.60
C TYR A 101 -6.84 21.72 9.06
N ASP A 102 -7.71 22.70 9.30
CA ASP A 102 -8.35 22.93 10.59
C ASP A 102 -9.82 22.53 10.52
N PRO A 103 -10.25 21.47 11.22
CA PRO A 103 -11.63 21.00 11.19
C PRO A 103 -12.63 21.98 11.83
N ALA A 104 -12.17 22.86 12.73
CA ALA A 104 -13.04 23.83 13.39
C ALA A 104 -13.45 24.95 12.44
N THR A 105 -12.55 25.38 11.56
CA THR A 105 -12.79 26.48 10.62
C THR A 105 -13.05 26.01 9.19
N GLY A 106 -12.77 24.73 8.88
CA GLY A 106 -12.82 24.17 7.53
C GLY A 106 -11.73 24.70 6.58
N LYS A 107 -10.77 25.47 7.10
CA LYS A 107 -9.68 26.06 6.32
C LYS A 107 -8.51 25.08 6.17
N GLY A 108 -7.70 25.31 5.14
CA GLY A 108 -6.54 24.47 4.85
C GLY A 108 -6.89 23.27 3.97
N VAL A 109 -5.85 22.69 3.35
CA VAL A 109 -5.98 21.57 2.42
C VAL A 109 -5.07 20.39 2.77
N VAL A 110 -3.98 20.63 3.52
CA VAL A 110 -3.03 19.59 3.89
C VAL A 110 -3.61 18.73 5.02
N GLY A 111 -3.82 17.45 4.76
CA GLY A 111 -4.46 16.53 5.70
C GLY A 111 -5.99 16.46 5.59
N ARG A 112 -6.58 17.16 4.63
CA ARG A 112 -8.02 17.09 4.35
C ARG A 112 -8.37 15.94 3.41
N ASN A 113 -9.61 15.46 3.50
CA ASN A 113 -10.21 14.51 2.55
C ASN A 113 -9.45 13.18 2.45
N TYR A 114 -8.87 12.71 3.55
CA TYR A 114 -8.37 11.35 3.56
C TYR A 114 -9.53 10.37 3.32
N ALA A 115 -9.41 9.60 2.25
CA ALA A 115 -10.39 8.57 1.92
C ALA A 115 -9.66 7.23 1.80
N TYR A 116 -10.15 6.24 2.53
CA TYR A 116 -9.69 4.85 2.39
C TYR A 116 -10.58 4.13 1.37
N GLN A 117 -10.11 2.98 0.90
CA GLN A 117 -10.91 2.13 0.04
C GLN A 117 -12.19 1.71 0.77
N CYS A 118 -13.33 2.00 0.19
CA CYS A 118 -14.60 1.47 0.68
C CYS A 118 -14.70 0.01 0.27
N GLY A 119 -14.74 -0.87 1.26
CA GLY A 119 -14.85 -2.30 1.04
C GLY A 119 -15.92 -2.89 1.94
N GLY A 120 -16.64 -3.84 1.42
CA GLY A 120 -17.52 -4.74 2.16
C GLY A 120 -17.02 -6.16 2.00
N GLY A 121 -17.52 -7.05 2.83
CA GLY A 121 -17.20 -8.47 2.73
C GLY A 121 -18.37 -9.31 3.16
N ALA A 122 -18.46 -10.52 2.61
CA ALA A 122 -19.35 -11.56 3.08
C ALA A 122 -18.49 -12.70 3.62
N THR A 123 -18.87 -13.23 4.77
CA THR A 123 -18.25 -14.42 5.35
C THR A 123 -19.24 -15.57 5.26
N ALA A 124 -18.85 -16.62 4.54
CA ALA A 124 -19.64 -17.85 4.46
C ALA A 124 -19.07 -18.89 5.46
N PHE A 125 -19.94 -19.54 6.17
CA PHE A 125 -19.61 -20.66 7.04
C PHE A 125 -20.11 -21.95 6.37
N PHE A 126 -19.22 -22.88 6.23
CA PHE A 126 -19.51 -24.17 5.62
C PHE A 126 -19.78 -25.22 6.70
N ASP A 127 -20.33 -26.34 6.29
CA ASP A 127 -20.51 -27.49 7.18
C ASP A 127 -19.16 -27.97 7.72
N LYS A 128 -19.19 -28.54 8.93
CA LYS A 128 -17.99 -28.99 9.66
C LYS A 128 -17.09 -29.97 8.91
N ASP A 129 -17.65 -30.66 7.92
CA ASP A 129 -16.95 -31.67 7.12
C ASP A 129 -16.34 -31.07 5.84
N THR A 130 -16.54 -29.76 5.59
CA THR A 130 -15.94 -29.03 4.46
C THR A 130 -14.54 -28.59 4.82
N ILE A 131 -13.55 -29.17 4.14
CA ILE A 131 -12.14 -28.85 4.35
C ILE A 131 -11.69 -27.84 3.29
N LEU A 132 -11.30 -26.64 3.72
CA LEU A 132 -10.71 -25.61 2.90
C LEU A 132 -9.22 -25.47 3.21
N ASN A 133 -8.35 -25.92 2.31
CA ASN A 133 -6.92 -25.77 2.49
C ASN A 133 -6.44 -24.38 2.08
N ARG A 134 -6.24 -23.50 3.05
CA ARG A 134 -5.78 -22.12 2.84
C ARG A 134 -4.26 -21.99 2.65
N PHE A 135 -3.52 -23.05 2.84
CA PHE A 135 -2.07 -23.07 2.78
C PHE A 135 -1.54 -23.71 1.50
N MET A 136 -2.40 -23.93 0.52
CA MET A 136 -2.06 -24.50 -0.77
C MET A 136 -2.74 -23.71 -1.87
N GLY A 137 -1.96 -23.30 -2.86
CA GLY A 137 -2.45 -22.50 -3.99
C GLY A 137 -1.68 -21.19 -4.14
N ALA A 138 -1.74 -20.59 -5.31
CA ALA A 138 -1.14 -19.28 -5.55
C ALA A 138 -2.07 -18.20 -4.98
N GLY A 139 -1.81 -17.75 -3.76
CA GLY A 139 -2.62 -16.74 -3.08
C GLY A 139 -2.66 -15.38 -3.79
N ALA A 140 -1.71 -15.12 -4.69
CA ALA A 140 -1.73 -13.95 -5.57
C ALA A 140 -2.61 -14.13 -6.81
N LEU A 141 -3.06 -15.36 -7.09
CA LEU A 141 -3.96 -15.69 -8.19
C LEU A 141 -5.34 -15.92 -7.60
N GLY A 142 -6.13 -14.89 -7.57
CA GLY A 142 -7.53 -14.97 -7.17
C GLY A 142 -8.46 -14.89 -8.37
N THR A 143 -9.74 -14.85 -8.07
CA THR A 143 -10.79 -14.54 -9.04
C THR A 143 -11.26 -13.12 -8.78
N THR A 144 -11.41 -12.34 -9.83
CA THR A 144 -12.01 -11.01 -9.77
C THR A 144 -13.20 -10.96 -10.72
N MET A 145 -14.32 -10.49 -10.22
CA MET A 145 -15.50 -10.15 -11.00
C MET A 145 -15.53 -8.62 -11.14
N ASP A 146 -15.46 -8.14 -12.36
CA ASP A 146 -15.31 -6.71 -12.66
C ASP A 146 -16.53 -6.12 -13.37
N ASP A 147 -17.62 -6.88 -13.40
CA ASP A 147 -18.88 -6.55 -14.08
C ASP A 147 -19.51 -5.25 -13.55
N PHE A 148 -19.22 -4.88 -12.31
CA PHE A 148 -19.79 -3.71 -11.64
C PHE A 148 -18.77 -2.56 -11.51
N ASN A 149 -17.71 -2.57 -12.30
CA ASN A 149 -16.63 -1.61 -12.21
C ASN A 149 -16.43 -0.83 -13.51
N GLY A 150 -16.06 0.46 -13.41
CA GLY A 150 -15.71 1.29 -14.55
C GLY A 150 -16.76 1.27 -15.65
N ASP A 151 -16.33 0.98 -16.87
CA ASP A 151 -17.15 1.02 -18.08
C ASP A 151 -18.11 -0.16 -18.21
N ASN A 152 -18.00 -1.17 -17.34
CA ASN A 152 -18.85 -2.37 -17.38
C ASN A 152 -20.21 -2.16 -16.73
N TYR A 153 -20.41 -1.05 -16.00
CA TYR A 153 -21.61 -0.80 -15.22
C TYR A 153 -22.03 0.66 -15.20
N ASP A 154 -23.31 0.92 -15.43
CA ASP A 154 -23.88 2.26 -15.39
C ASP A 154 -24.20 2.71 -13.95
N PHE A 155 -23.16 3.13 -13.23
CA PHE A 155 -23.25 3.59 -11.86
C PHE A 155 -23.99 4.95 -11.74
N VAL A 156 -24.01 5.77 -12.80
CA VAL A 156 -24.76 7.04 -12.82
C VAL A 156 -26.25 6.77 -12.74
N LYS A 157 -26.76 5.80 -13.52
CA LYS A 157 -28.15 5.38 -13.46
C LYS A 157 -28.51 4.76 -12.10
N ALA A 158 -27.56 4.09 -11.46
CA ALA A 158 -27.74 3.55 -10.12
C ALA A 158 -27.69 4.60 -8.98
N GLY A 159 -27.26 5.83 -9.28
CA GLY A 159 -27.28 6.95 -8.34
C GLY A 159 -26.06 7.06 -7.45
N TYR A 160 -24.92 6.49 -7.83
CA TYR A 160 -23.65 6.61 -7.12
C TYR A 160 -22.46 6.85 -8.07
N ILE A 161 -21.31 7.21 -7.53
CA ILE A 161 -20.11 7.53 -8.29
C ILE A 161 -19.14 6.34 -8.22
N GLY A 162 -18.72 5.89 -9.40
CA GLY A 162 -17.81 4.76 -9.52
C GLY A 162 -18.51 3.41 -9.39
N GLY A 163 -17.76 2.36 -9.54
CA GLY A 163 -18.22 0.99 -9.41
C GLY A 163 -17.45 0.25 -8.31
N GLY A 164 -17.52 -1.05 -8.35
CA GLY A 164 -16.77 -1.92 -7.45
C GLY A 164 -16.45 -3.27 -8.10
N GLY A 165 -15.32 -3.84 -7.68
CA GLY A 165 -14.95 -5.21 -8.04
C GLY A 165 -15.24 -6.16 -6.88
N ILE A 166 -15.58 -7.39 -7.19
CA ILE A 166 -15.65 -8.49 -6.22
C ILE A 166 -14.43 -9.37 -6.45
N SER A 167 -13.61 -9.54 -5.42
CA SER A 167 -12.42 -10.37 -5.53
C SER A 167 -12.39 -11.45 -4.44
N CYS A 168 -11.85 -12.58 -4.82
CA CYS A 168 -11.59 -13.70 -3.92
C CYS A 168 -10.16 -14.16 -4.13
N SER A 169 -9.41 -14.30 -3.05
CA SER A 169 -8.04 -14.82 -3.09
C SER A 169 -7.85 -15.90 -2.03
N ASN A 170 -6.97 -16.85 -2.32
CA ASN A 170 -6.54 -17.84 -1.35
C ASN A 170 -5.31 -17.33 -0.61
N SER A 171 -5.44 -17.08 0.68
CA SER A 171 -4.33 -16.62 1.51
C SER A 171 -4.34 -17.31 2.87
N GLY A 172 -3.18 -17.80 3.29
CA GLY A 172 -2.99 -18.35 4.63
C GLY A 172 -3.22 -17.31 5.72
N ALA A 173 -3.88 -17.70 6.78
CA ALA A 173 -4.08 -16.83 7.93
C ALA A 173 -2.77 -16.60 8.69
N ARG A 174 -2.61 -15.41 9.29
CA ARG A 174 -1.51 -15.14 10.21
C ARG A 174 -1.71 -15.95 11.51
N PRO A 175 -0.65 -16.41 12.18
CA PRO A 175 -0.77 -17.15 13.42
C PRO A 175 -1.55 -16.45 14.53
N ILE A 176 -1.50 -15.12 14.56
CA ILE A 176 -2.16 -14.27 15.57
C ILE A 176 -3.36 -13.49 14.99
N GLN A 177 -3.83 -13.86 13.83
CA GLN A 177 -4.99 -13.20 13.24
C GLN A 177 -6.26 -13.67 13.93
N SER A 178 -7.04 -12.74 14.48
CA SER A 178 -8.38 -13.05 14.96
C SER A 178 -9.29 -13.37 13.78
N HIS A 179 -10.06 -14.43 13.90
CA HIS A 179 -11.08 -14.78 12.93
C HIS A 179 -12.45 -14.37 13.49
N PRO A 180 -13.31 -13.77 12.70
CA PRO A 180 -14.69 -13.49 13.09
C PRO A 180 -15.51 -14.80 13.06
N THR A 181 -15.21 -15.71 13.97
CA THR A 181 -15.98 -16.93 14.13
C THR A 181 -17.20 -16.66 14.99
N PRO A 182 -18.37 -17.28 14.71
CA PRO A 182 -19.52 -17.17 15.57
C PRO A 182 -19.22 -17.64 16.99
N HIS A 183 -19.89 -17.01 17.95
CA HIS A 183 -19.80 -17.45 19.34
C HIS A 183 -20.23 -18.93 19.46
N GLY A 184 -19.41 -19.73 20.15
CA GLY A 184 -19.64 -21.17 20.29
C GLY A 184 -18.98 -22.04 19.22
N THR A 185 -18.21 -21.45 18.31
CA THR A 185 -17.37 -22.24 17.37
C THR A 185 -16.38 -23.09 18.17
N PRO A 186 -16.39 -24.44 18.03
CA PRO A 186 -15.70 -25.33 18.97
C PRO A 186 -14.18 -25.35 18.80
N ARG A 187 -13.66 -24.80 17.70
CA ARG A 187 -12.22 -24.77 17.45
C ARG A 187 -11.78 -23.46 16.83
N TRP A 188 -10.75 -22.92 17.40
CA TRP A 188 -10.02 -21.83 16.82
C TRP A 188 -9.28 -22.32 15.56
N GLY A 189 -9.58 -21.75 14.42
CA GLY A 189 -8.93 -22.09 13.15
C GLY A 189 -9.48 -23.32 12.42
N SER A 190 -10.64 -23.81 12.81
CA SER A 190 -11.39 -24.82 12.04
C SER A 190 -12.34 -24.18 11.04
#